data_cd52b2a3902920458b1c49c931b4e713
#
_entry.id   cd52b2a3902920458b1c49c931b4e713
#
_cell.length_a   1.000
_cell.length_b   1.000
_cell.length_c   1.000
_cell.angle_alpha   90.00
_cell.angle_beta   90.00
_cell.angle_gamma   90.00
#
_symmetry.space_group_name_H-M   'P 1'
#
loop_
_entity.id
_entity.type
_entity.pdbx_description
1 polymer ?
#
loop_
_entity_poly.entity_id
_entity_poly.type
_entity_poly.pdbx_seq_one_letter_code
_entity_poly.pdbx_strand_id
1 'polypeptide(L)'
;TILFFFSISMISLTEALTLHFISPVIVTILSVLILRESVGIRRWIAVFLGFIGALIVIRPGFNEINTATLAAFGSGAAYAFYIISTRRLSMDSPLLTLVFTGITGALLISLVVPFYWTWLSSGQWFLLISLASIGSFAHLLMIISFRYAEASKLAPFAYFEIVTNVLIGFFYFQDFPNKWIWI
;
A
#
# COMPACT_ATOMS: atom_id res chain seq x y z
N THR A 1 -1.24 -8.58 0.85
CA THR A 1 -0.21 -9.16 -0.05
C THR A 1 -0.81 -10.23 -0.97
N ILE A 2 -1.34 -11.37 -0.48
CA ILE A 2 -1.87 -12.47 -1.33
C ILE A 2 -2.94 -11.96 -2.30
N LEU A 3 -3.96 -11.25 -1.82
CA LEU A 3 -5.02 -10.71 -2.66
C LEU A 3 -4.50 -9.76 -3.75
N PHE A 4 -3.48 -8.96 -3.43
CA PHE A 4 -2.89 -8.05 -4.40
C PHE A 4 -2.12 -8.80 -5.49
N PHE A 5 -1.28 -9.78 -5.12
CA PHE A 5 -0.55 -10.59 -6.09
C PHE A 5 -1.48 -11.45 -6.94
N PHE A 6 -2.54 -11.99 -6.36
CA PHE A 6 -3.59 -12.67 -7.14
C PHE A 6 -4.23 -11.72 -8.16
N SER A 7 -4.55 -10.49 -7.76
CA SER A 7 -5.17 -9.54 -8.69
C SER A 7 -4.25 -9.20 -9.87
N ILE A 8 -2.97 -8.88 -9.63
CA ILE A 8 -2.02 -8.53 -10.71
C ILE A 8 -1.64 -9.71 -11.62
N SER A 9 -1.97 -10.93 -11.24
CA SER A 9 -1.83 -12.10 -12.15
C SER A 9 -2.94 -12.16 -13.21
N MET A 10 -4.03 -11.39 -13.05
CA MET A 10 -5.20 -11.46 -13.92
C MET A 10 -5.61 -10.09 -14.50
N ILE A 11 -5.27 -9.00 -13.85
CA ILE A 11 -5.53 -7.62 -14.31
C ILE A 11 -4.23 -6.82 -14.34
N SER A 12 -4.23 -5.68 -15.03
CA SER A 12 -3.04 -4.85 -15.11
C SER A 12 -2.62 -4.31 -13.72
N LEU A 13 -1.31 -4.14 -13.53
CA LEU A 13 -0.77 -3.55 -12.30
C LEU A 13 -1.39 -2.18 -12.01
N THR A 14 -1.60 -1.38 -13.05
CA THR A 14 -2.24 -0.06 -12.99
C THR A 14 -3.65 -0.13 -12.40
N GLU A 15 -4.45 -1.09 -12.87
CA GLU A 15 -5.82 -1.30 -12.40
C GLU A 15 -5.85 -1.79 -10.94
N ALA A 16 -4.98 -2.77 -10.62
CA ALA A 16 -4.86 -3.29 -9.25
C ALA A 16 -4.41 -2.22 -8.25
N LEU A 17 -3.41 -1.40 -8.61
CA LEU A 17 -2.95 -0.29 -7.78
C LEU A 17 -4.04 0.77 -7.55
N THR A 18 -4.80 1.11 -8.60
CA THR A 18 -5.92 2.06 -8.46
C THR A 18 -6.91 1.62 -7.40
N LEU A 19 -7.31 0.34 -7.46
CA LEU A 19 -8.24 -0.22 -6.49
C LEU A 19 -7.63 -0.33 -5.09
N HIS A 20 -6.33 -0.61 -5.01
CA HIS A 20 -5.61 -0.61 -3.74
C HIS A 20 -5.54 0.78 -3.10
N PHE A 21 -5.42 1.85 -3.89
CA PHE A 21 -5.38 3.24 -3.40
C PHE A 21 -6.70 3.75 -2.79
N ILE A 22 -7.75 2.92 -2.73
CA ILE A 22 -8.90 3.18 -1.87
C ILE A 22 -8.53 3.08 -0.37
N SER A 23 -7.42 2.43 -0.04
CA SER A 23 -6.99 2.17 1.34
C SER A 23 -6.89 3.43 2.22
N PRO A 24 -6.36 4.59 1.80
CA PRO A 24 -6.33 5.79 2.64
C PRO A 24 -7.72 6.32 3.00
N VAL A 25 -8.69 6.17 2.08
CA VAL A 25 -10.09 6.52 2.34
C VAL A 25 -10.67 5.61 3.42
N ILE A 26 -10.47 4.30 3.28
CA ILE A 26 -10.92 3.30 4.27
C ILE A 26 -10.21 3.51 5.61
N VAL A 27 -8.90 3.79 5.63
CA VAL A 27 -8.14 4.14 6.86
C VAL A 27 -8.79 5.32 7.56
N THR A 28 -9.15 6.38 6.82
CA THR A 28 -9.78 7.57 7.41
C THR A 28 -11.15 7.26 7.99
N ILE A 29 -11.97 6.44 7.31
CA ILE A 29 -13.26 5.98 7.82
C ILE A 29 -13.06 5.14 9.09
N LEU A 30 -12.18 4.13 9.03
CA LEU A 30 -11.93 3.23 10.15
C LEU A 30 -11.27 3.93 11.34
N SER A 31 -10.48 4.98 11.13
CA SER A 31 -9.91 5.78 12.21
C SER A 31 -11.00 6.45 13.05
N VAL A 32 -12.06 6.93 12.42
CA VAL A 32 -13.23 7.46 13.14
C VAL A 32 -13.98 6.36 13.87
N LEU A 33 -14.26 5.25 13.20
CA LEU A 33 -15.12 4.20 13.73
C LEU A 33 -14.44 3.36 14.82
N ILE A 34 -13.17 2.99 14.62
CA ILE A 34 -12.45 2.03 15.48
C ILE A 34 -11.55 2.75 16.49
N LEU A 35 -10.81 3.76 16.04
CA LEU A 35 -9.87 4.49 16.90
C LEU A 35 -10.50 5.70 17.58
N ARG A 36 -11.73 6.08 17.16
CA ARG A 36 -12.46 7.27 17.64
C ARG A 36 -11.65 8.56 17.46
N GLU A 37 -10.83 8.62 16.41
CA GLU A 37 -10.11 9.83 16.05
C GLU A 37 -11.08 10.92 15.53
N SER A 38 -10.85 12.16 15.92
CA SER A 38 -11.61 13.29 15.39
C SER A 38 -11.04 13.73 14.04
N VAL A 39 -11.76 13.45 12.95
CA VAL A 39 -11.33 13.80 11.59
C VAL A 39 -12.04 15.06 11.13
N GLY A 40 -11.30 16.17 11.08
CA GLY A 40 -11.82 17.44 10.55
C GLY A 40 -12.00 17.42 9.03
N ILE A 41 -12.85 18.33 8.55
CA ILE A 41 -13.17 18.42 7.10
C ILE A 41 -11.95 18.55 6.19
N ARG A 42 -10.89 19.22 6.64
CA ARG A 42 -9.66 19.37 5.86
C ARG A 42 -8.98 18.03 5.54
N ARG A 43 -9.00 17.06 6.47
CA ARG A 43 -8.44 15.73 6.27
C ARG A 43 -9.28 14.92 5.28
N TRP A 44 -10.61 15.01 5.40
CA TRP A 44 -11.53 14.42 4.43
C TRP A 44 -11.28 14.93 3.03
N ILE A 45 -11.19 16.25 2.87
CA ILE A 45 -10.88 16.87 1.57
C ILE A 45 -9.53 16.37 1.04
N ALA A 46 -8.48 16.35 1.88
CA ALA A 46 -7.16 15.90 1.45
C ALA A 46 -7.16 14.44 0.96
N VAL A 47 -7.85 13.55 1.68
CA VAL A 47 -7.95 12.12 1.30
C VAL A 47 -8.74 11.96 0.00
N PHE A 48 -9.87 12.64 -0.15
CA PHE A 48 -10.66 12.53 -1.37
C PHE A 48 -9.98 13.17 -2.58
N LEU A 49 -9.32 14.31 -2.41
CA LEU A 49 -8.54 14.93 -3.48
C LEU A 49 -7.35 14.05 -3.89
N GLY A 50 -6.65 13.45 -2.93
CA GLY A 50 -5.58 12.50 -3.21
C GLY A 50 -6.08 11.28 -3.97
N PHE A 51 -7.23 10.73 -3.61
CA PHE A 51 -7.85 9.61 -4.31
C PHE A 51 -8.28 9.97 -5.74
N ILE A 52 -8.90 11.14 -5.92
CA ILE A 52 -9.25 11.64 -7.26
C ILE A 52 -7.99 11.85 -8.10
N GLY A 53 -6.94 12.45 -7.52
CA GLY A 53 -5.64 12.60 -8.18
C GLY A 53 -5.06 11.25 -8.61
N ALA A 54 -5.11 10.23 -7.74
CA ALA A 54 -4.69 8.87 -8.08
C ALA A 54 -5.47 8.31 -9.28
N LEU A 55 -6.79 8.47 -9.30
CA LEU A 55 -7.64 8.04 -10.43
C LEU A 55 -7.28 8.75 -11.74
N ILE A 56 -6.98 10.04 -11.69
CA ILE A 56 -6.60 10.83 -12.87
C ILE A 56 -5.24 10.38 -13.44
N VAL A 57 -4.26 10.13 -12.56
CA VAL A 57 -2.91 9.72 -12.96
C VAL A 57 -2.91 8.28 -13.49
N ILE A 58 -3.50 7.37 -12.75
CA ILE A 58 -3.45 5.93 -13.01
C ILE A 58 -4.38 5.54 -14.19
N ARG A 59 -5.53 6.20 -14.35
CA ARG A 59 -6.49 5.98 -15.45
C ARG A 59 -6.84 4.51 -15.66
N PRO A 60 -7.43 3.85 -14.68
CA PRO A 60 -7.76 2.46 -14.81
C PRO A 60 -8.76 2.26 -15.98
N GLY A 61 -8.42 1.35 -16.87
CA GLY A 61 -9.35 0.88 -17.90
C GLY A 61 -10.17 -0.26 -17.32
N PHE A 62 -11.20 0.02 -16.52
CA PHE A 62 -12.10 -1.01 -16.03
C PHE A 62 -12.90 -1.61 -17.17
N ASN A 63 -12.55 -2.82 -17.59
CA ASN A 63 -13.30 -3.50 -18.63
C ASN A 63 -14.50 -4.27 -18.03
N GLU A 64 -14.30 -4.97 -16.92
CA GLU A 64 -15.35 -5.73 -16.23
C GLU A 64 -15.02 -5.91 -14.74
N ILE A 65 -16.07 -5.96 -13.91
CA ILE A 65 -15.91 -6.34 -12.49
C ILE A 65 -15.80 -7.86 -12.43
N ASN A 66 -14.61 -8.35 -12.11
CA ASN A 66 -14.31 -9.77 -11.97
C ASN A 66 -13.68 -10.08 -10.60
N THR A 67 -13.37 -11.35 -10.37
CA THR A 67 -12.76 -11.80 -9.09
C THR A 67 -11.43 -11.12 -8.79
N ALA A 68 -10.65 -10.77 -9.82
CA ALA A 68 -9.37 -10.09 -9.63
C ALA A 68 -9.56 -8.62 -9.22
N THR A 69 -10.56 -7.94 -9.79
CA THR A 69 -10.97 -6.58 -9.41
C THR A 69 -11.41 -6.54 -7.94
N LEU A 70 -12.24 -7.52 -7.53
CA LEU A 70 -12.66 -7.65 -6.12
C LEU A 70 -11.49 -7.97 -5.19
N ALA A 71 -10.53 -8.79 -5.62
CA ALA A 71 -9.33 -9.09 -4.85
C ALA A 71 -8.43 -7.86 -4.69
N ALA A 72 -8.26 -7.03 -5.73
CA ALA A 72 -7.52 -5.78 -5.65
C ALA A 72 -8.15 -4.81 -4.64
N PHE A 73 -9.47 -4.60 -4.72
CA PHE A 73 -10.21 -3.79 -3.74
C PHE A 73 -10.08 -4.37 -2.32
N GLY A 74 -10.28 -5.68 -2.18
CA GLY A 74 -10.12 -6.40 -0.91
C GLY A 74 -8.72 -6.27 -0.33
N SER A 75 -7.68 -6.20 -1.17
CA SER A 75 -6.30 -5.96 -0.73
C SER A 75 -6.14 -4.58 -0.10
N GLY A 76 -6.73 -3.54 -0.69
CA GLY A 76 -6.73 -2.18 -0.14
C GLY A 76 -7.50 -2.10 1.19
N ALA A 77 -8.65 -2.76 1.28
CA ALA A 77 -9.41 -2.85 2.52
C ALA A 77 -8.63 -3.59 3.62
N ALA A 78 -8.03 -4.74 3.31
CA ALA A 78 -7.21 -5.50 4.26
C ALA A 78 -5.99 -4.69 4.72
N TYR A 79 -5.37 -3.93 3.82
CA TYR A 79 -4.27 -3.02 4.16
C TYR A 79 -4.74 -1.91 5.12
N ALA A 80 -5.93 -1.34 4.88
CA ALA A 80 -6.50 -0.35 5.79
C ALA A 80 -6.73 -0.92 7.21
N PHE A 81 -7.27 -2.13 7.33
CA PHE A 81 -7.39 -2.82 8.62
C PHE A 81 -6.03 -3.06 9.28
N TYR A 82 -5.02 -3.44 8.51
CA TYR A 82 -3.66 -3.58 8.99
C TYR A 82 -3.12 -2.26 9.57
N ILE A 83 -3.28 -1.13 8.86
CA ILE A 83 -2.88 0.21 9.32
C ILE A 83 -3.57 0.57 10.64
N ILE A 84 -4.87 0.37 10.74
CA ILE A 84 -5.65 0.64 11.96
C ILE A 84 -5.19 -0.22 13.13
N SER A 85 -4.92 -1.50 12.89
CA SER A 85 -4.38 -2.41 13.91
C SER A 85 -3.00 -1.96 14.38
N THR A 86 -2.11 -1.60 13.46
CA THR A 86 -0.78 -1.07 13.76
C THR A 86 -0.86 0.23 14.57
N ARG A 87 -1.76 1.15 14.20
CA ARG A 87 -1.98 2.38 14.96
C ARG A 87 -2.48 2.09 16.37
N ARG A 88 -3.33 1.08 16.55
CA ARG A 88 -3.83 0.68 17.87
C ARG A 88 -2.70 0.17 18.79
N LEU A 89 -1.68 -0.43 18.21
CA LEU A 89 -0.46 -0.92 18.88
C LEU A 89 0.66 0.13 18.96
N SER A 90 0.38 1.39 18.66
CA SER A 90 1.41 2.45 18.56
C SER A 90 2.17 2.72 19.87
N MET A 91 1.64 2.31 21.02
CA MET A 91 2.31 2.42 22.32
C MET A 91 3.27 1.26 22.60
N ASP A 92 3.15 0.16 21.84
CA ASP A 92 4.04 -0.99 21.97
C ASP A 92 5.40 -0.72 21.29
N SER A 93 6.35 -1.61 21.50
CA SER A 93 7.66 -1.51 20.83
C SER A 93 7.52 -1.62 19.31
N PRO A 94 7.97 -0.63 18.52
CA PRO A 94 7.90 -0.69 17.05
C PRO A 94 8.61 -1.90 16.47
N LEU A 95 9.73 -2.31 17.08
CA LEU A 95 10.46 -3.49 16.64
C LEU A 95 9.68 -4.78 16.88
N LEU A 96 8.99 -4.90 18.01
CA LEU A 96 8.11 -6.05 18.25
C LEU A 96 6.98 -6.10 17.23
N THR A 97 6.31 -4.98 16.97
CA THR A 97 5.25 -4.90 15.95
C THR A 97 5.78 -5.30 14.57
N LEU A 98 6.96 -4.82 14.18
CA LEU A 98 7.61 -5.19 12.92
C LEU A 98 7.91 -6.69 12.85
N VAL A 99 8.52 -7.25 13.90
CA VAL A 99 8.90 -8.67 13.96
C VAL A 99 7.68 -9.58 13.91
N PHE A 100 6.65 -9.29 14.72
CA PHE A 100 5.42 -10.07 14.70
C PHE A 100 4.71 -10.04 13.35
N THR A 101 4.66 -8.86 12.72
CA THR A 101 4.09 -8.71 11.38
C THR A 101 4.89 -9.51 10.34
N GLY A 102 6.23 -9.42 10.41
CA GLY A 102 7.13 -10.15 9.52
C GLY A 102 7.01 -11.66 9.68
N ILE A 103 7.04 -12.17 10.92
CA ILE A 103 6.89 -13.60 11.22
C ILE A 103 5.52 -14.11 10.76
N THR A 104 4.44 -13.40 11.09
CA THR A 104 3.10 -13.81 10.68
C THR A 104 2.98 -13.85 9.15
N GLY A 105 3.49 -12.84 8.46
CA GLY A 105 3.51 -12.80 7.00
C GLY A 105 4.34 -13.94 6.41
N ALA A 106 5.54 -14.19 6.95
CA ALA A 106 6.42 -15.27 6.51
C ALA A 106 5.76 -16.65 6.70
N LEU A 107 5.16 -16.90 7.84
CA LEU A 107 4.48 -18.17 8.11
C LEU A 107 3.32 -18.41 7.14
N LEU A 108 2.47 -17.41 6.91
CA LEU A 108 1.35 -17.53 5.97
C LEU A 108 1.81 -17.78 4.54
N ILE A 109 2.84 -17.05 4.08
CA ILE A 109 3.36 -17.20 2.72
C ILE A 109 4.11 -18.52 2.56
N SER A 110 4.82 -18.99 3.59
CA SER A 110 5.54 -20.27 3.56
C SER A 110 4.64 -21.49 3.32
N LEU A 111 3.33 -21.37 3.56
CA LEU A 111 2.38 -22.41 3.20
C LEU A 111 2.13 -22.50 1.68
N VAL A 112 2.35 -21.42 0.96
CA VAL A 112 2.04 -21.32 -0.48
C VAL A 112 3.30 -21.39 -1.33
N VAL A 113 4.39 -20.80 -0.89
CA VAL A 113 5.67 -20.71 -1.64
C VAL A 113 6.21 -22.03 -2.13
N PRO A 114 6.19 -23.16 -1.36
CA PRO A 114 6.76 -24.42 -1.84
C PRO A 114 6.11 -24.95 -3.12
N PHE A 115 4.84 -24.60 -3.36
CA PHE A 115 4.10 -25.05 -4.56
C PHE A 115 4.44 -24.26 -5.83
N TYR A 116 5.06 -23.07 -5.66
CA TYR A 116 5.41 -22.15 -6.74
C TYR A 116 6.89 -21.81 -6.75
N TRP A 117 7.71 -22.59 -6.01
CA TRP A 117 9.13 -22.33 -5.87
C TRP A 117 9.87 -22.46 -7.19
N THR A 118 10.63 -21.43 -7.53
CA THR A 118 11.60 -21.45 -8.62
C THR A 118 12.99 -21.07 -8.07
N TRP A 119 14.04 -21.73 -8.58
CA TRP A 119 15.40 -21.41 -8.16
C TRP A 119 15.82 -20.06 -8.74
N LEU A 120 16.29 -19.20 -7.86
CA LEU A 120 16.69 -17.84 -8.20
C LEU A 120 18.21 -17.79 -8.47
N SER A 121 18.61 -16.95 -9.45
CA SER A 121 20.01 -16.59 -9.66
C SER A 121 20.56 -15.73 -8.53
N SER A 122 21.89 -15.66 -8.39
CA SER A 122 22.54 -14.83 -7.38
C SER A 122 22.16 -13.35 -7.48
N GLY A 123 21.99 -12.84 -8.71
CA GLY A 123 21.54 -11.46 -8.94
C GLY A 123 20.10 -11.24 -8.45
N GLN A 124 19.19 -12.18 -8.67
CA GLN A 124 17.81 -12.11 -8.18
C GLN A 124 17.77 -12.18 -6.65
N TRP A 125 18.60 -13.01 -6.03
CA TRP A 125 18.73 -13.03 -4.56
C TRP A 125 19.18 -11.68 -4.01
N PHE A 126 20.20 -11.06 -4.63
CA PHE A 126 20.67 -9.73 -4.22
C PHE A 126 19.55 -8.69 -4.31
N LEU A 127 18.79 -8.66 -5.39
CA LEU A 127 17.65 -7.75 -5.57
C LEU A 127 16.56 -7.97 -4.51
N LEU A 128 16.20 -9.24 -4.24
CA LEU A 128 15.19 -9.57 -3.25
C LEU A 128 15.60 -9.18 -1.83
N ILE A 129 16.84 -9.42 -1.44
CA ILE A 129 17.37 -9.04 -0.13
C ILE A 129 17.40 -7.52 -0.01
N SER A 130 17.82 -6.81 -1.06
CA SER A 130 17.82 -5.35 -1.08
C SER A 130 16.40 -4.78 -0.94
N LEU A 131 15.47 -5.31 -1.71
CA LEU A 131 14.05 -4.92 -1.65
C LEU A 131 13.45 -5.19 -0.26
N ALA A 132 13.70 -6.38 0.28
CA ALA A 132 13.21 -6.76 1.61
C ALA A 132 13.79 -5.84 2.71
N SER A 133 15.08 -5.50 2.63
CA SER A 133 15.75 -4.63 3.60
C SER A 133 15.19 -3.21 3.57
N ILE A 134 15.08 -2.62 2.37
CA ILE A 134 14.53 -1.28 2.18
C ILE A 134 13.06 -1.25 2.59
N GLY A 135 12.28 -2.26 2.18
CA GLY A 135 10.88 -2.38 2.53
C GLY A 135 10.65 -2.53 4.03
N SER A 136 11.46 -3.35 4.71
CA SER A 136 11.39 -3.51 6.17
C SER A 136 11.73 -2.22 6.91
N PHE A 137 12.73 -1.48 6.42
CA PHE A 137 13.09 -0.18 6.99
C PHE A 137 11.97 0.85 6.81
N ALA A 138 11.41 0.96 5.61
CA ALA A 138 10.27 1.84 5.32
C ALA A 138 9.05 1.46 6.20
N HIS A 139 8.80 0.15 6.36
CA HIS A 139 7.74 -0.34 7.21
C HIS A 139 7.95 0.00 8.69
N LEU A 140 9.19 -0.10 9.19
CA LEU A 140 9.53 0.34 10.54
C LEU A 140 9.26 1.84 10.74
N LEU A 141 9.65 2.67 9.77
CA LEU A 141 9.38 4.12 9.82
C LEU A 141 7.88 4.41 9.85
N MET A 142 7.09 3.66 9.08
CA MET A 142 5.63 3.76 9.10
C MET A 142 5.06 3.40 10.49
N ILE A 143 5.51 2.31 11.11
CA ILE A 143 5.08 1.93 12.46
C ILE A 143 5.44 3.03 13.47
N ILE A 144 6.65 3.57 13.39
CA ILE A 144 7.12 4.65 14.26
C ILE A 144 6.26 5.91 14.07
N SER A 145 5.88 6.25 12.85
CA SER A 145 5.08 7.45 12.57
C SER A 145 3.73 7.45 13.31
N PHE A 146 3.15 6.27 13.54
CA PHE A 146 1.91 6.14 14.30
C PHE A 146 2.06 6.44 15.80
N ARG A 147 3.26 6.58 16.33
CA ARG A 147 3.49 7.10 17.69
C ARG A 147 3.29 8.61 17.77
N TYR A 148 3.55 9.30 16.67
CA TYR A 148 3.58 10.77 16.64
C TYR A 148 2.34 11.38 16.00
N ALA A 149 1.59 10.60 15.20
CA ALA A 149 0.43 11.10 14.48
C ALA A 149 -0.71 10.08 14.41
N GLU A 150 -1.93 10.60 14.32
CA GLU A 150 -3.15 9.85 14.09
C GLU A 150 -3.13 9.20 12.71
N ALA A 151 -3.78 8.04 12.57
CA ALA A 151 -3.86 7.33 11.28
C ALA A 151 -4.51 8.20 10.20
N SER A 152 -5.55 8.94 10.55
CA SER A 152 -6.25 9.88 9.67
C SER A 152 -5.38 11.07 9.21
N LYS A 153 -4.37 11.47 9.98
CA LYS A 153 -3.40 12.49 9.55
C LYS A 153 -2.40 11.95 8.53
N LEU A 154 -2.01 10.69 8.68
CA LEU A 154 -1.01 10.05 7.83
C LEU A 154 -1.60 9.51 6.53
N ALA A 155 -2.90 9.17 6.52
CA ALA A 155 -3.56 8.56 5.36
C ALA A 155 -3.35 9.32 4.02
N PRO A 156 -3.47 10.66 3.94
CA PRO A 156 -3.25 11.37 2.68
C PRO A 156 -1.82 11.25 2.14
N PHE A 157 -0.83 11.05 3.02
CA PHE A 157 0.57 10.93 2.60
C PHE A 157 0.86 9.64 1.83
N ALA A 158 -0.03 8.62 1.92
CA ALA A 158 0.10 7.42 1.10
C ALA A 158 0.05 7.72 -0.40
N TYR A 159 -0.67 8.76 -0.82
CA TYR A 159 -0.71 9.18 -2.23
C TYR A 159 0.61 9.78 -2.73
N PHE A 160 1.54 10.14 -1.82
CA PHE A 160 2.87 10.60 -2.20
C PHE A 160 3.69 9.52 -2.94
N GLU A 161 3.31 8.26 -2.75
CA GLU A 161 3.88 7.13 -3.50
C GLU A 161 3.72 7.33 -5.01
N ILE A 162 2.59 7.87 -5.46
CA ILE A 162 2.35 8.14 -6.89
C ILE A 162 3.35 9.18 -7.40
N VAL A 163 3.56 10.27 -6.65
CA VAL A 163 4.53 11.32 -7.00
C VAL A 163 5.95 10.72 -7.10
N THR A 164 6.33 9.90 -6.12
CA THR A 164 7.64 9.25 -6.09
C THR A 164 7.81 8.31 -7.30
N ASN A 165 6.80 7.51 -7.61
CA ASN A 165 6.82 6.59 -8.75
C ASN A 165 6.95 7.34 -10.08
N VAL A 166 6.24 8.46 -10.24
CA VAL A 166 6.35 9.32 -11.43
C VAL A 166 7.75 9.91 -11.56
N LEU A 167 8.33 10.41 -10.46
CA LEU A 167 9.69 10.96 -10.47
C LEU A 167 10.74 9.90 -10.82
N ILE A 168 10.65 8.71 -10.24
CA ILE A 168 11.55 7.60 -10.55
C ILE A 168 11.37 7.16 -12.01
N GLY A 169 10.13 7.05 -12.50
CA GLY A 169 9.82 6.76 -13.90
C GLY A 169 10.49 7.76 -14.84
N PHE A 170 10.35 9.04 -14.54
CA PHE A 170 10.92 10.10 -15.37
C PHE A 170 12.45 10.11 -15.34
N PHE A 171 13.08 10.14 -14.16
CA PHE A 171 14.54 10.32 -14.05
C PHE A 171 15.33 9.06 -14.33
N TYR A 172 14.81 7.88 -13.96
CA TYR A 172 15.55 6.63 -14.05
C TYR A 172 15.18 5.80 -15.28
N PHE A 173 13.88 5.73 -15.60
CA PHE A 173 13.40 4.96 -16.74
C PHE A 173 13.18 5.80 -18.00
N GLN A 174 13.34 7.14 -17.93
CA GLN A 174 13.09 8.08 -19.01
C GLN A 174 11.65 8.01 -19.56
N ASP A 175 10.71 7.60 -18.72
CA ASP A 175 9.29 7.59 -19.02
C ASP A 175 8.74 9.02 -18.87
N PHE A 176 8.50 9.69 -19.99
CA PHE A 176 7.98 11.06 -19.97
C PHE A 176 6.54 11.08 -19.44
N PRO A 177 6.27 11.87 -18.35
CA PRO A 177 4.93 12.03 -17.84
C PRO A 177 3.97 12.55 -18.90
N ASN A 178 2.83 11.91 -19.09
CA ASN A 178 1.81 12.42 -19.99
C ASN A 178 1.11 13.65 -19.38
N LYS A 179 0.35 14.39 -20.21
CA LYS A 179 -0.31 15.64 -19.78
C LYS A 179 -1.18 15.55 -18.53
N TRP A 180 -1.65 14.36 -18.18
CA TRP A 180 -2.54 14.12 -17.05
C TRP A 180 -1.82 13.94 -15.70
N ILE A 181 -0.54 13.70 -15.75
CA ILE A 181 0.31 13.60 -14.57
C ILE A 181 0.63 15.00 -14.01
N TRP A 182 0.51 16.03 -14.86
CA TRP A 182 0.78 17.43 -14.50
C TRP A 182 -0.44 18.16 -13.93
N ILE A 183 -1.60 17.55 -13.87
CA ILE A 183 -2.85 18.08 -13.25
C ILE A 183 -2.93 17.69 -11.80
#